data_de0439c3c7041595d7e1231b03460ded
#
_entry.id   de0439c3c7041595d7e1231b03460ded
#
_cell.length_a   1.000
_cell.length_b   1.000
_cell.length_c   1.000
_cell.angle_alpha   90.00
_cell.angle_beta   90.00
_cell.angle_gamma   90.00
#
_symmetry.space_group_name_H-M   'P 1'
#
loop_
_entity.id
_entity.type
_entity.pdbx_description
1 polymer ?
#
loop_
_entity_poly.entity_id
_entity_poly.type
_entity_poly.pdbx_seq_one_letter_code
_entity_poly.pdbx_strand_id
1 'polypeptide(L)'
;EAPAEMHFYFPEHRALCMAENCTGTMHNVLTLRGALVRDALMWSRYIDEALDRWGEVSDVVFASHGWPHWGGEAVRGYLTRQRDLYRWLHDQAMRLINLGHTPNEISAAIDLPPGLWDDYLCHGYYGTVSHNVRAVYQRYLGFYDGHPSSLEPYEPVEAGNRYVDFMGGMDHLLEQARVSYEAGDHRWVAEVLRHAVFADPSCEEARLLQADAFEQLAYRAESGPWRDISLTGAQELRNGSLPLESTSRPRPELVTGMDLQQAFDLIAASLDGPAAVAVGPLAVNWHITDQDTAVRIELSNGTMHSVPDRTYSTPDVMVRGDRAAIERMIAEGATIDALLDDGSLVA
;
A
#
# COMPACT_ATOMS: atom_id res chain seq x y z
N GLU A 1 15.20 -4.23 -0.13
CA GLU A 1 14.05 -4.79 0.52
C GLU A 1 12.75 -4.76 -0.29
N ALA A 2 12.68 -3.99 -1.34
CA ALA A 2 11.71 -4.22 -2.40
C ALA A 2 12.28 -5.26 -3.38
N PRO A 3 11.47 -6.17 -3.97
CA PRO A 3 12.01 -7.29 -4.76
C PRO A 3 12.85 -6.91 -5.98
N ALA A 4 12.64 -5.71 -6.52
CA ALA A 4 13.36 -5.21 -7.71
C ALA A 4 14.38 -4.10 -7.38
N GLU A 5 14.63 -3.82 -6.11
CA GLU A 5 15.59 -2.78 -5.71
C GLU A 5 17.02 -3.19 -6.03
N MET A 6 17.80 -2.28 -6.62
CA MET A 6 19.18 -2.55 -7.03
C MET A 6 20.08 -1.36 -6.72
N HIS A 7 21.31 -1.64 -6.24
CA HIS A 7 22.35 -0.65 -6.09
C HIS A 7 23.32 -0.74 -7.28
N PHE A 8 23.86 0.42 -7.68
CA PHE A 8 24.80 0.50 -8.80
C PHE A 8 26.07 1.23 -8.36
N TYR A 9 27.21 0.60 -8.56
CA TYR A 9 28.51 1.24 -8.38
C TYR A 9 29.17 1.52 -9.72
N PHE A 10 29.62 2.74 -9.93
CA PHE A 10 30.30 3.21 -11.14
C PHE A 10 31.78 3.45 -10.83
N PRO A 11 32.66 2.46 -11.07
CA PRO A 11 34.05 2.49 -10.64
C PRO A 11 34.84 3.69 -11.22
N GLU A 12 34.63 4.02 -12.50
CA GLU A 12 35.31 5.13 -13.18
C GLU A 12 34.99 6.48 -12.57
N HIS A 13 33.81 6.63 -11.97
CA HIS A 13 33.33 7.85 -11.33
C HIS A 13 33.39 7.79 -9.81
N ARG A 14 33.79 6.65 -9.24
CA ARG A 14 33.75 6.37 -7.80
C ARG A 14 32.40 6.77 -7.18
N ALA A 15 31.32 6.48 -7.90
CA ALA A 15 29.98 6.90 -7.59
C ALA A 15 29.07 5.69 -7.26
N LEU A 16 28.36 5.78 -6.15
CA LEU A 16 27.43 4.79 -5.66
C LEU A 16 25.99 5.31 -5.77
N CYS A 17 25.15 4.58 -6.52
CA CYS A 17 23.71 4.80 -6.56
C CYS A 17 23.01 3.82 -5.60
N MET A 18 22.28 4.37 -4.63
CA MET A 18 21.55 3.58 -3.63
C MET A 18 20.05 3.43 -3.96
N ALA A 19 19.66 3.77 -5.19
CA ALA A 19 18.27 3.71 -5.67
C ALA A 19 17.29 4.37 -4.67
N GLU A 20 16.31 3.66 -4.10
CA GLU A 20 15.44 4.18 -3.04
C GLU A 20 15.82 3.71 -1.63
N ASN A 21 16.89 2.92 -1.48
CA ASN A 21 17.29 2.45 -0.16
C ASN A 21 17.91 3.53 0.74
N CYS A 22 18.44 4.61 0.13
CA CYS A 22 18.94 5.78 0.87
C CYS A 22 18.50 7.04 0.15
N THR A 23 17.37 7.63 0.53
CA THR A 23 16.77 8.77 -0.17
C THR A 23 16.99 10.13 0.50
N GLY A 24 17.86 10.19 1.52
CA GLY A 24 18.13 11.43 2.25
C GLY A 24 17.00 11.87 3.19
N THR A 25 16.05 10.99 3.45
CA THR A 25 15.01 11.12 4.47
C THR A 25 14.62 9.72 4.94
N MET A 26 13.82 9.63 6.01
CA MET A 26 13.17 8.38 6.38
C MET A 26 12.13 7.99 5.31
N HIS A 27 12.37 6.89 4.60
CA HIS A 27 11.37 6.32 3.69
C HIS A 27 10.30 5.54 4.47
N ASN A 28 9.12 5.33 3.88
CA ASN A 28 8.11 4.48 4.50
C ASN A 28 8.43 2.98 4.30
N VAL A 29 8.21 2.18 5.35
CA VAL A 29 8.32 0.71 5.32
C VAL A 29 7.07 0.08 4.68
N LEU A 30 5.92 0.74 4.77
CA LEU A 30 4.68 0.37 4.10
C LEU A 30 4.17 1.53 3.25
N THR A 31 3.97 1.28 1.98
CA THR A 31 3.34 2.25 1.07
C THR A 31 1.83 2.10 1.12
N LEU A 32 1.09 3.17 1.45
CA LEU A 32 -0.36 3.15 1.66
C LEU A 32 -1.20 3.16 0.35
N ARG A 33 -0.69 2.61 -0.71
CA ARG A 33 -1.36 2.48 -2.02
C ARG A 33 -1.39 1.03 -2.54
N GLY A 34 -1.23 0.05 -1.64
CA GLY A 34 -1.25 -1.36 -2.02
C GLY A 34 0.13 -1.89 -2.42
N ALA A 35 0.99 -2.09 -1.43
CA ALA A 35 2.28 -2.74 -1.60
C ALA A 35 2.52 -3.71 -0.42
N LEU A 36 3.33 -4.72 -0.63
CA LEU A 36 3.79 -5.57 0.46
C LEU A 36 4.62 -4.74 1.45
N VAL A 37 4.50 -5.08 2.73
CA VAL A 37 5.32 -4.46 3.77
C VAL A 37 6.79 -4.79 3.51
N ARG A 38 7.62 -3.77 3.41
CA ARG A 38 9.07 -3.89 3.21
C ARG A 38 9.75 -4.47 4.44
N ASP A 39 10.94 -5.07 4.24
CA ASP A 39 11.72 -5.66 5.32
C ASP A 39 12.73 -4.65 5.87
N ALA A 40 12.41 -3.99 6.97
CA ALA A 40 13.29 -2.99 7.57
C ALA A 40 14.63 -3.60 8.07
N LEU A 41 14.65 -4.88 8.47
CA LEU A 41 15.89 -5.56 8.84
C LEU A 41 16.78 -5.78 7.61
N MET A 42 16.21 -6.34 6.55
CA MET A 42 16.97 -6.55 5.30
C MET A 42 17.39 -5.21 4.68
N TRP A 43 16.58 -4.18 4.80
CA TRP A 43 16.92 -2.83 4.36
C TRP A 43 18.21 -2.35 5.02
N SER A 44 18.30 -2.43 6.34
CA SER A 44 19.52 -2.06 7.06
C SER A 44 20.73 -2.92 6.65
N ARG A 45 20.52 -4.23 6.42
CA ARG A 45 21.60 -5.15 5.98
C ARG A 45 22.12 -4.84 4.58
N TYR A 46 21.24 -4.49 3.64
CA TYR A 46 21.67 -4.13 2.29
C TYR A 46 22.43 -2.81 2.25
N ILE A 47 22.07 -1.86 3.12
CA ILE A 47 22.86 -0.63 3.27
C ILE A 47 24.22 -0.93 3.92
N ASP A 48 24.26 -1.81 4.92
CA ASP A 48 25.51 -2.25 5.56
C ASP A 48 26.44 -2.95 4.57
N GLU A 49 25.89 -3.84 3.75
CA GLU A 49 26.64 -4.49 2.64
C GLU A 49 27.19 -3.48 1.63
N ALA A 50 26.39 -2.47 1.27
CA ALA A 50 26.85 -1.41 0.38
C ALA A 50 27.96 -0.55 1.03
N LEU A 51 27.85 -0.29 2.31
CA LEU A 51 28.86 0.44 3.10
C LEU A 51 30.18 -0.35 3.15
N ASP A 52 30.10 -1.67 3.40
CA ASP A 52 31.28 -2.53 3.45
C ASP A 52 31.98 -2.65 2.07
N ARG A 53 31.20 -2.83 1.00
CA ARG A 53 31.75 -2.99 -0.36
C ARG A 53 32.29 -1.70 -0.96
N TRP A 54 31.60 -0.58 -0.75
CA TRP A 54 31.86 0.65 -1.53
C TRP A 54 32.06 1.92 -0.68
N GLY A 55 31.87 1.86 0.63
CA GLY A 55 31.99 3.03 1.50
C GLY A 55 33.36 3.70 1.46
N GLU A 56 34.44 2.92 1.39
CA GLU A 56 35.83 3.43 1.32
C GLU A 56 36.27 3.85 -0.09
N VAL A 57 35.62 3.34 -1.12
CA VAL A 57 36.02 3.56 -2.51
C VAL A 57 35.15 4.57 -3.26
N SER A 58 34.08 5.03 -2.65
CA SER A 58 33.14 6.01 -3.23
C SER A 58 33.51 7.43 -2.85
N ASP A 59 33.49 8.33 -3.83
CA ASP A 59 33.64 9.77 -3.64
C ASP A 59 32.27 10.49 -3.62
N VAL A 60 31.23 9.84 -4.11
CA VAL A 60 29.85 10.34 -4.10
C VAL A 60 28.86 9.21 -3.94
N VAL A 61 27.81 9.46 -3.16
CA VAL A 61 26.60 8.62 -3.11
C VAL A 61 25.39 9.46 -3.51
N PHE A 62 24.50 8.86 -4.29
CA PHE A 62 23.24 9.45 -4.72
C PHE A 62 22.12 8.43 -4.77
N ALA A 63 20.91 8.90 -4.88
CA ALA A 63 19.69 8.10 -4.86
C ALA A 63 18.70 8.60 -5.90
N SER A 64 17.55 7.91 -6.03
CA SER A 64 16.44 8.33 -6.91
C SER A 64 15.79 9.64 -6.43
N HIS A 65 15.92 9.95 -5.14
CA HIS A 65 15.40 11.16 -4.49
C HIS A 65 16.47 11.79 -3.61
N GLY A 66 16.36 13.11 -3.39
CA GLY A 66 17.28 13.87 -2.57
C GLY A 66 18.53 14.32 -3.30
N TRP A 67 19.46 14.90 -2.55
CA TRP A 67 20.71 15.48 -3.06
C TRP A 67 21.87 14.47 -2.97
N PRO A 68 22.82 14.47 -3.91
CA PRO A 68 24.05 13.68 -3.79
C PRO A 68 24.88 14.14 -2.58
N HIS A 69 25.61 13.21 -1.97
CA HIS A 69 26.55 13.47 -0.89
C HIS A 69 27.96 13.21 -1.39
N TRP A 70 28.84 14.22 -1.29
CA TRP A 70 30.19 14.24 -1.84
C TRP A 70 31.26 14.15 -0.76
N GLY A 71 32.29 13.35 -1.03
CA GLY A 71 33.42 13.10 -0.14
C GLY A 71 33.25 11.82 0.68
N GLY A 72 34.32 11.04 0.81
CA GLY A 72 34.28 9.71 1.43
C GLY A 72 33.72 9.70 2.86
N GLU A 73 34.04 10.71 3.68
CA GLU A 73 33.48 10.84 5.03
C GLU A 73 31.95 11.06 5.00
N ALA A 74 31.48 11.97 4.13
CA ALA A 74 30.04 12.24 3.96
C ALA A 74 29.30 10.99 3.43
N VAL A 75 29.88 10.26 2.48
CA VAL A 75 29.34 9.01 1.95
C VAL A 75 29.15 7.97 3.06
N ARG A 76 30.21 7.72 3.82
CA ARG A 76 30.14 6.77 4.95
C ARG A 76 29.16 7.22 6.04
N GLY A 77 29.21 8.49 6.41
CA GLY A 77 28.28 9.06 7.38
C GLY A 77 26.83 8.92 6.96
N TYR A 78 26.51 9.21 5.70
CA TYR A 78 25.17 9.07 5.14
C TYR A 78 24.67 7.62 5.19
N LEU A 79 25.46 6.69 4.66
CA LEU A 79 25.09 5.27 4.65
C LEU A 79 24.93 4.71 6.07
N THR A 80 25.83 5.07 6.99
CA THR A 80 25.76 4.65 8.39
C THR A 80 24.45 5.10 9.05
N ARG A 81 24.06 6.37 8.89
CA ARG A 81 22.83 6.89 9.50
C ARG A 81 21.57 6.25 8.93
N GLN A 82 21.51 6.04 7.61
CA GLN A 82 20.38 5.38 6.96
C GLN A 82 20.29 3.90 7.38
N ARG A 83 21.40 3.20 7.46
CA ARG A 83 21.48 1.83 8.01
C ARG A 83 20.94 1.76 9.44
N ASP A 84 21.45 2.61 10.31
CA ASP A 84 21.12 2.63 11.73
C ASP A 84 19.67 3.04 11.96
N LEU A 85 19.11 3.93 11.14
CA LEU A 85 17.71 4.32 11.17
C LEU A 85 16.78 3.12 11.00
N TYR A 86 16.92 2.36 9.91
CA TYR A 86 16.05 1.20 9.65
C TYR A 86 16.31 0.07 10.65
N ARG A 87 17.54 -0.08 11.10
CA ARG A 87 17.87 -1.04 12.14
C ARG A 87 17.22 -0.69 13.48
N TRP A 88 17.25 0.58 13.86
CA TRP A 88 16.59 1.07 15.06
C TRP A 88 15.08 0.82 15.00
N LEU A 89 14.43 1.23 13.92
CA LEU A 89 12.98 1.04 13.73
C LEU A 89 12.59 -0.43 13.87
N HIS A 90 13.33 -1.32 13.21
CA HIS A 90 13.11 -2.75 13.29
C HIS A 90 13.32 -3.30 14.70
N ASP A 91 14.51 -3.11 15.25
CA ASP A 91 14.92 -3.79 16.49
C ASP A 91 14.11 -3.29 17.70
N GLN A 92 13.78 -2.00 17.78
CA GLN A 92 12.95 -1.47 18.84
C GLN A 92 11.50 -1.92 18.72
N ALA A 93 10.94 -1.96 17.51
CA ALA A 93 9.62 -2.52 17.29
C ALA A 93 9.56 -4.00 17.71
N MET A 94 10.51 -4.82 17.26
CA MET A 94 10.61 -6.23 17.62
C MET A 94 10.78 -6.45 19.13
N ARG A 95 11.59 -5.62 19.79
CA ARG A 95 11.76 -5.68 21.24
C ARG A 95 10.43 -5.48 21.98
N LEU A 96 9.64 -4.48 21.57
CA LEU A 96 8.35 -4.21 22.20
C LEU A 96 7.27 -5.24 21.81
N ILE A 97 7.28 -5.74 20.58
CA ILE A 97 6.45 -6.89 20.16
C ILE A 97 6.67 -8.08 21.09
N ASN A 98 7.93 -8.43 21.35
CA ASN A 98 8.29 -9.55 22.23
C ASN A 98 7.92 -9.32 23.71
N LEU A 99 7.66 -8.07 24.10
CA LEU A 99 7.12 -7.70 25.40
C LEU A 99 5.59 -7.64 25.44
N GLY A 100 4.92 -7.94 24.33
CA GLY A 100 3.46 -8.00 24.22
C GLY A 100 2.77 -6.66 23.95
N HIS A 101 3.51 -5.63 23.48
CA HIS A 101 2.90 -4.35 23.13
C HIS A 101 2.13 -4.42 21.81
N THR A 102 1.00 -3.73 21.76
CA THR A 102 0.18 -3.52 20.55
C THR A 102 0.83 -2.52 19.58
N PRO A 103 0.45 -2.50 18.30
CA PRO A 103 1.06 -1.58 17.33
C PRO A 103 0.91 -0.10 17.71
N ASN A 104 -0.19 0.28 18.36
CA ASN A 104 -0.40 1.66 18.79
C ASN A 104 0.47 2.02 20.01
N GLU A 105 0.65 1.10 20.95
CA GLU A 105 1.55 1.29 22.10
C GLU A 105 3.01 1.38 21.64
N ILE A 106 3.44 0.54 20.71
CA ILE A 106 4.77 0.59 20.09
C ILE A 106 5.00 1.95 19.43
N SER A 107 4.00 2.40 18.66
CA SER A 107 4.05 3.70 17.98
C SER A 107 4.14 4.90 18.93
N ALA A 108 3.55 4.79 20.12
CA ALA A 108 3.62 5.83 21.14
C ALA A 108 4.91 5.80 21.96
N ALA A 109 5.59 4.64 22.03
CA ALA A 109 6.74 4.41 22.89
C ALA A 109 8.10 4.59 22.18
N ILE A 110 8.15 4.56 20.85
CA ILE A 110 9.41 4.62 20.10
C ILE A 110 9.61 6.01 19.52
N ASP A 111 10.73 6.62 19.96
CA ASP A 111 11.34 7.80 19.32
C ASP A 111 12.73 7.46 18.79
N LEU A 112 13.27 8.29 17.90
CA LEU A 112 14.64 8.16 17.45
C LEU A 112 15.62 8.61 18.55
N PRO A 113 16.78 7.94 18.67
CA PRO A 113 17.82 8.44 19.57
C PRO A 113 18.41 9.77 19.06
N PRO A 114 18.98 10.61 19.94
CA PRO A 114 19.45 11.96 19.55
C PRO A 114 20.35 11.97 18.32
N GLY A 115 21.24 10.98 18.17
CA GLY A 115 22.15 10.90 17.03
C GLY A 115 21.47 10.63 15.66
N LEU A 116 20.23 10.16 15.66
CA LEU A 116 19.40 10.02 14.46
C LEU A 116 18.36 11.14 14.38
N TRP A 117 17.81 11.57 15.53
CA TRP A 117 16.81 12.62 15.59
C TRP A 117 17.34 13.97 15.11
N ASP A 118 18.57 14.33 15.50
CA ASP A 118 19.19 15.62 15.14
C ASP A 118 19.72 15.65 13.68
N ASP A 119 19.67 14.54 12.97
CA ASP A 119 20.16 14.44 11.59
C ASP A 119 19.03 14.62 10.59
N TYR A 120 19.15 15.64 9.72
CA TYR A 120 18.21 15.93 8.64
C TYR A 120 17.87 14.70 7.78
N LEU A 121 18.85 13.81 7.58
CA LEU A 121 18.70 12.61 6.72
C LEU A 121 17.81 11.54 7.34
N CYS A 122 17.48 11.63 8.62
CA CYS A 122 16.64 10.70 9.34
C CYS A 122 15.23 11.23 9.65
N HIS A 123 14.94 12.48 9.21
CA HIS A 123 13.63 13.09 9.44
C HIS A 123 12.49 12.41 8.66
N GLY A 124 11.29 12.56 9.20
CA GLY A 124 10.06 11.91 8.75
C GLY A 124 9.35 12.62 7.59
N TYR A 125 10.10 13.18 6.61
CA TYR A 125 9.49 13.95 5.52
C TYR A 125 8.69 13.10 4.54
N TYR A 126 8.94 11.78 4.50
CA TYR A 126 8.18 10.82 3.69
C TYR A 126 7.55 9.72 4.54
N GLY A 127 8.34 8.84 5.17
CA GLY A 127 7.88 7.95 6.23
C GLY A 127 7.79 8.69 7.57
N THR A 128 7.32 8.02 8.62
CA THR A 128 7.41 8.49 10.01
C THR A 128 7.78 7.34 10.92
N VAL A 129 8.33 7.64 12.10
CA VAL A 129 8.61 6.60 13.12
C VAL A 129 7.32 5.82 13.42
N SER A 130 6.24 6.53 13.75
CA SER A 130 4.93 5.96 14.08
C SER A 130 4.38 5.04 12.98
N HIS A 131 4.50 5.45 11.71
CA HIS A 131 4.07 4.65 10.57
C HIS A 131 4.92 3.38 10.43
N ASN A 132 6.24 3.56 10.46
CA ASN A 132 7.19 2.51 10.16
C ASN A 132 7.22 1.40 11.21
N VAL A 133 7.13 1.74 12.50
CA VAL A 133 7.11 0.72 13.56
C VAL A 133 5.82 -0.11 13.55
N ARG A 134 4.67 0.50 13.18
CA ARG A 134 3.42 -0.24 12.93
C ARG A 134 3.53 -1.12 11.68
N ALA A 135 4.24 -0.68 10.66
CA ALA A 135 4.50 -1.49 9.47
C ALA A 135 5.40 -2.70 9.80
N VAL A 136 6.42 -2.53 10.66
CA VAL A 136 7.21 -3.67 11.18
C VAL A 136 6.31 -4.65 11.92
N TYR A 137 5.43 -4.18 12.81
CA TYR A 137 4.46 -5.03 13.48
C TYR A 137 3.61 -5.83 12.49
N GLN A 138 3.03 -5.15 11.51
CA GLN A 138 2.18 -5.77 10.49
C GLN A 138 2.93 -6.83 9.68
N ARG A 139 4.21 -6.63 9.38
CA ARG A 139 5.02 -7.60 8.66
C ARG A 139 5.13 -8.93 9.39
N TYR A 140 5.27 -8.91 10.72
CA TYR A 140 5.51 -10.11 11.53
C TYR A 140 4.24 -10.72 12.10
N LEU A 141 3.25 -9.92 12.48
CA LEU A 141 2.05 -10.38 13.18
C LEU A 141 0.74 -10.15 12.39
N GLY A 142 0.79 -9.43 11.25
CA GLY A 142 -0.37 -9.16 10.43
C GLY A 142 -1.29 -8.09 11.04
N PHE A 143 -2.61 -8.20 10.78
CA PHE A 143 -3.60 -7.21 11.20
C PHE A 143 -3.99 -7.28 12.67
N TYR A 144 -3.77 -8.41 13.32
CA TYR A 144 -4.24 -8.65 14.69
C TYR A 144 -3.36 -7.95 15.72
N ASP A 145 -3.99 -7.08 16.50
CA ASP A 145 -3.32 -6.25 17.51
C ASP A 145 -3.15 -6.90 18.90
N GLY A 146 -3.58 -8.17 19.04
CA GLY A 146 -3.52 -8.92 20.29
C GLY A 146 -4.78 -8.81 21.16
N HIS A 147 -5.76 -7.95 20.82
CA HIS A 147 -6.99 -7.81 21.59
C HIS A 147 -8.14 -8.62 20.97
N PRO A 148 -8.81 -9.51 21.73
CA PRO A 148 -9.85 -10.39 21.17
C PRO A 148 -11.00 -9.67 20.45
N SER A 149 -11.37 -8.44 20.84
CA SER A 149 -12.42 -7.68 20.16
C SER A 149 -12.03 -7.22 18.75
N SER A 150 -10.73 -7.26 18.42
CA SER A 150 -10.23 -6.92 17.08
C SER A 150 -10.26 -8.10 16.10
N LEU A 151 -10.66 -9.31 16.56
CA LEU A 151 -10.78 -10.49 15.68
C LEU A 151 -11.93 -10.35 14.69
N GLU A 152 -13.08 -9.85 15.15
CA GLU A 152 -14.29 -9.70 14.36
C GLU A 152 -14.98 -8.36 14.68
N PRO A 153 -14.42 -7.23 14.25
CA PRO A 153 -15.03 -5.93 14.48
C PRO A 153 -16.29 -5.76 13.61
N TYR A 154 -17.24 -4.95 14.09
CA TYR A 154 -18.36 -4.54 13.26
C TYR A 154 -17.87 -3.79 12.02
N GLU A 155 -18.62 -3.93 10.91
CA GLU A 155 -18.37 -3.10 9.74
C GLU A 155 -18.61 -1.61 10.05
N PRO A 156 -18.03 -0.66 9.26
CA PRO A 156 -17.96 0.73 9.65
C PRO A 156 -19.32 1.41 9.90
N VAL A 157 -20.37 1.08 9.13
CA VAL A 157 -21.69 1.70 9.28
C VAL A 157 -22.37 1.20 10.55
N GLU A 158 -22.37 -0.11 10.78
CA GLU A 158 -22.93 -0.71 11.99
C GLU A 158 -22.18 -0.25 13.25
N ALA A 159 -20.84 -0.20 13.20
CA ALA A 159 -20.01 0.34 14.26
C ALA A 159 -20.35 1.81 14.52
N GLY A 160 -20.46 2.61 13.45
CA GLY A 160 -20.81 4.03 13.52
C GLY A 160 -22.14 4.26 14.25
N ASN A 161 -23.19 3.56 13.84
CA ASN A 161 -24.51 3.65 14.49
C ASN A 161 -24.44 3.35 16.00
N ARG A 162 -23.77 2.26 16.38
CA ARG A 162 -23.63 1.85 17.79
C ARG A 162 -22.84 2.86 18.61
N TYR A 163 -21.75 3.40 18.07
CA TYR A 163 -20.95 4.39 18.77
C TYR A 163 -21.71 5.72 18.93
N VAL A 164 -22.42 6.19 17.91
CA VAL A 164 -23.25 7.40 17.98
C VAL A 164 -24.34 7.26 19.06
N ASP A 165 -25.08 6.14 19.05
CA ASP A 165 -26.09 5.87 20.07
C ASP A 165 -25.50 5.82 21.48
N PHE A 166 -24.39 5.10 21.65
CA PHE A 166 -23.70 4.95 22.92
C PHE A 166 -23.14 6.28 23.46
N MET A 167 -22.73 7.18 22.56
CA MET A 167 -22.25 8.53 22.88
C MET A 167 -23.36 9.56 23.12
N GLY A 168 -24.63 9.14 23.16
CA GLY A 168 -25.76 10.02 23.48
C GLY A 168 -26.42 10.65 22.24
N GLY A 169 -26.19 10.13 21.07
CA GLY A 169 -26.75 10.57 19.79
C GLY A 169 -25.88 11.60 19.05
N MET A 170 -26.27 11.87 17.81
CA MET A 170 -25.50 12.71 16.89
C MET A 170 -25.26 14.12 17.43
N ASP A 171 -26.30 14.77 17.94
CA ASP A 171 -26.21 16.16 18.43
C ASP A 171 -25.24 16.29 19.60
N HIS A 172 -25.27 15.35 20.54
CA HIS A 172 -24.38 15.36 21.69
C HIS A 172 -22.91 15.05 21.25
N LEU A 173 -22.72 14.09 20.36
CA LEU A 173 -21.41 13.79 19.81
C LEU A 173 -20.79 15.02 19.12
N LEU A 174 -21.56 15.73 18.29
CA LEU A 174 -21.12 16.96 17.60
C LEU A 174 -20.75 18.07 18.58
N GLU A 175 -21.56 18.28 19.62
CA GLU A 175 -21.24 19.24 20.68
C GLU A 175 -19.90 18.94 21.34
N GLN A 176 -19.65 17.69 21.74
CA GLN A 176 -18.42 17.29 22.38
C GLN A 176 -17.21 17.35 21.40
N ALA A 177 -17.44 17.03 20.14
CA ALA A 177 -16.43 17.15 19.10
C ALA A 177 -15.98 18.59 18.87
N ARG A 178 -16.93 19.58 18.89
CA ARG A 178 -16.57 20.99 18.79
C ARG A 178 -15.74 21.46 19.99
N VAL A 179 -16.13 21.08 21.21
CA VAL A 179 -15.31 21.36 22.41
C VAL A 179 -13.90 20.84 22.29
N SER A 180 -13.74 19.59 21.81
CA SER A 180 -12.43 18.99 21.58
C SER A 180 -11.65 19.68 20.47
N TYR A 181 -12.34 20.12 19.40
CA TYR A 181 -11.72 20.87 18.31
C TYR A 181 -11.15 22.22 18.78
N GLU A 182 -11.94 22.98 19.54
CA GLU A 182 -11.53 24.26 20.14
C GLU A 182 -10.36 24.09 21.12
N ALA A 183 -10.30 22.95 21.82
CA ALA A 183 -9.18 22.59 22.67
C ALA A 183 -7.90 22.16 21.88
N GLY A 184 -8.00 22.04 20.55
CA GLY A 184 -6.90 21.65 19.66
C GLY A 184 -6.63 20.14 19.59
N ASP A 185 -7.51 19.30 20.15
CA ASP A 185 -7.40 17.83 20.07
C ASP A 185 -8.00 17.28 18.77
N HIS A 186 -7.44 17.74 17.66
CA HIS A 186 -7.91 17.40 16.31
C HIS A 186 -7.81 15.90 16.01
N ARG A 187 -6.86 15.20 16.64
CA ARG A 187 -6.72 13.75 16.47
C ARG A 187 -7.93 13.01 17.03
N TRP A 188 -8.37 13.38 18.22
CA TRP A 188 -9.56 12.81 18.84
C TRP A 188 -10.82 13.16 18.05
N VAL A 189 -10.95 14.42 17.61
CA VAL A 189 -12.07 14.86 16.76
C VAL A 189 -12.16 14.02 15.49
N ALA A 190 -11.04 13.79 14.80
CA ALA A 190 -10.99 12.96 13.60
C ALA A 190 -11.42 11.51 13.87
N GLU A 191 -11.05 10.96 15.04
CA GLU A 191 -11.37 9.59 15.45
C GLU A 191 -12.86 9.42 15.76
N VAL A 192 -13.45 10.31 16.58
CA VAL A 192 -14.87 10.19 16.96
C VAL A 192 -15.81 10.53 15.80
N LEU A 193 -15.51 11.55 15.01
CA LEU A 193 -16.34 11.93 13.86
C LEU A 193 -16.31 10.90 12.73
N ARG A 194 -15.32 10.03 12.66
CA ARG A 194 -15.35 8.86 11.77
C ARG A 194 -16.65 8.06 11.98
N HIS A 195 -17.04 7.84 13.23
CA HIS A 195 -18.26 7.11 13.56
C HIS A 195 -19.52 7.88 13.15
N ALA A 196 -19.53 9.18 13.36
CA ALA A 196 -20.65 10.05 12.96
C ALA A 196 -20.86 10.04 11.44
N VAL A 197 -19.80 10.19 10.66
CA VAL A 197 -19.86 10.21 9.18
C VAL A 197 -20.25 8.85 8.61
N PHE A 198 -19.82 7.73 9.21
CA PHE A 198 -20.26 6.41 8.78
C PHE A 198 -21.71 6.12 9.18
N ALA A 199 -22.18 6.62 10.34
CA ALA A 199 -23.57 6.45 10.77
C ALA A 199 -24.55 7.26 9.88
N ASP A 200 -24.19 8.50 9.56
CA ASP A 200 -24.97 9.37 8.68
C ASP A 200 -24.05 10.18 7.74
N PRO A 201 -23.75 9.66 6.54
CA PRO A 201 -22.95 10.38 5.54
C PRO A 201 -23.61 11.67 5.04
N SER A 202 -24.91 11.87 5.27
CA SER A 202 -25.64 13.09 4.89
C SER A 202 -25.49 14.21 5.90
N CYS A 203 -25.03 13.92 7.12
CA CYS A 203 -24.78 14.93 8.16
C CYS A 203 -23.63 15.85 7.75
N GLU A 204 -23.97 17.00 7.16
CA GLU A 204 -22.99 17.96 6.64
C GLU A 204 -22.07 18.48 7.75
N GLU A 205 -22.60 18.74 8.93
CA GLU A 205 -21.83 19.25 10.05
C GLU A 205 -20.73 18.27 10.50
N ALA A 206 -21.06 16.96 10.59
CA ALA A 206 -20.08 15.94 10.94
C ALA A 206 -18.94 15.88 9.90
N ARG A 207 -19.29 15.92 8.61
CA ARG A 207 -18.32 15.91 7.51
C ARG A 207 -17.42 17.13 7.52
N LEU A 208 -17.98 18.33 7.67
CA LEU A 208 -17.23 19.58 7.64
C LEU A 208 -16.28 19.68 8.85
N LEU A 209 -16.76 19.36 10.06
CA LEU A 209 -15.91 19.40 11.25
C LEU A 209 -14.78 18.35 11.20
N GLN A 210 -15.06 17.16 10.64
CA GLN A 210 -14.01 16.16 10.43
C GLN A 210 -12.99 16.61 9.37
N ALA A 211 -13.45 17.25 8.29
CA ALA A 211 -12.59 17.83 7.28
C ALA A 211 -11.65 18.89 7.87
N ASP A 212 -12.17 19.76 8.72
CA ASP A 212 -11.39 20.80 9.40
C ASP A 212 -10.35 20.17 10.34
N ALA A 213 -10.72 19.08 11.05
CA ALA A 213 -9.78 18.34 11.88
C ALA A 213 -8.66 17.70 11.04
N PHE A 214 -8.97 17.09 9.89
CA PHE A 214 -7.98 16.53 8.97
C PHE A 214 -7.03 17.61 8.42
N GLU A 215 -7.50 18.80 8.08
CA GLU A 215 -6.63 19.89 7.67
C GLU A 215 -5.66 20.31 8.78
N GLN A 216 -6.13 20.42 10.02
CA GLN A 216 -5.24 20.74 11.14
C GLN A 216 -4.18 19.66 11.38
N LEU A 217 -4.53 18.38 11.21
CA LEU A 217 -3.58 17.28 11.27
C LEU A 217 -2.58 17.33 10.09
N ALA A 218 -3.06 17.67 8.90
CA ALA A 218 -2.22 17.81 7.71
C ALA A 218 -1.19 18.94 7.88
N TYR A 219 -1.60 20.10 8.37
CA TYR A 219 -0.68 21.24 8.58
C TYR A 219 0.38 20.98 9.65
N ARG A 220 0.13 20.05 10.57
CA ARG A 220 1.11 19.62 11.58
C ARG A 220 1.98 18.44 11.12
N ALA A 221 1.62 17.76 10.02
CA ALA A 221 2.34 16.60 9.55
C ALA A 221 3.66 17.01 8.89
N GLU A 222 4.79 16.49 9.39
CA GLU A 222 6.09 16.59 8.75
C GLU A 222 6.10 15.75 7.45
N SER A 223 5.52 14.56 7.48
CA SER A 223 5.44 13.64 6.35
C SER A 223 4.52 14.17 5.24
N GLY A 224 5.06 14.33 4.03
CA GLY A 224 4.29 14.68 2.83
C GLY A 224 3.13 13.71 2.57
N PRO A 225 3.34 12.38 2.51
CA PRO A 225 2.25 11.43 2.33
C PRO A 225 1.14 11.51 3.39
N TRP A 226 1.48 11.72 4.66
CA TRP A 226 0.46 11.88 5.69
C TRP A 226 -0.33 13.18 5.53
N ARG A 227 0.37 14.26 5.17
CA ARG A 227 -0.27 15.53 4.83
C ARG A 227 -1.24 15.37 3.68
N ASP A 228 -0.79 14.77 2.58
CA ASP A 228 -1.59 14.60 1.38
C ASP A 228 -2.82 13.70 1.62
N ILE A 229 -2.67 12.61 2.36
CA ILE A 229 -3.79 11.73 2.73
C ILE A 229 -4.82 12.51 3.55
N SER A 230 -4.38 13.29 4.53
CA SER A 230 -5.30 14.07 5.38
C SER A 230 -5.99 15.19 4.58
N LEU A 231 -5.28 15.90 3.70
CA LEU A 231 -5.88 16.92 2.82
C LEU A 231 -6.84 16.31 1.81
N THR A 232 -6.51 15.16 1.24
CA THR A 232 -7.41 14.44 0.32
C THR A 232 -8.69 14.01 1.05
N GLY A 233 -8.56 13.44 2.26
CA GLY A 233 -9.72 13.07 3.06
C GLY A 233 -10.60 14.28 3.42
N ALA A 234 -10.00 15.43 3.76
CA ALA A 234 -10.75 16.69 3.98
C ALA A 234 -11.48 17.15 2.72
N GLN A 235 -10.83 17.05 1.57
CA GLN A 235 -11.43 17.42 0.28
C GLN A 235 -12.60 16.50 -0.09
N GLU A 236 -12.46 15.19 0.12
CA GLU A 236 -13.51 14.21 -0.15
C GLU A 236 -14.74 14.39 0.78
N LEU A 237 -14.52 14.71 2.04
CA LEU A 237 -15.61 15.01 2.98
C LEU A 237 -16.41 16.23 2.59
N ARG A 238 -15.78 17.23 1.97
CA ARG A 238 -16.46 18.48 1.52
C ARG A 238 -17.14 18.33 0.17
N ASN A 239 -16.51 17.64 -0.77
CA ASN A 239 -16.90 17.68 -2.18
C ASN A 239 -17.27 16.30 -2.78
N GLY A 240 -17.17 15.24 -1.99
CA GLY A 240 -17.32 13.85 -2.46
C GLY A 240 -16.02 13.27 -3.03
N SER A 241 -15.97 11.95 -3.10
CA SER A 241 -14.84 11.22 -3.68
C SER A 241 -14.84 11.30 -5.21
N LEU A 242 -13.64 11.26 -5.78
CA LEU A 242 -13.49 11.13 -7.24
C LEU A 242 -13.96 9.75 -7.69
N PRO A 243 -14.56 9.64 -8.89
CA PRO A 243 -14.94 8.34 -9.46
C PRO A 243 -13.72 7.42 -9.59
N LEU A 244 -13.83 6.19 -9.08
CA LEU A 244 -12.74 5.19 -9.13
C LEU A 244 -12.44 4.69 -10.56
N GLU A 245 -13.33 4.93 -11.52
CA GLU A 245 -13.25 4.38 -12.87
C GLU A 245 -11.99 4.75 -13.66
N SER A 246 -11.31 5.84 -13.29
CA SER A 246 -10.15 6.33 -14.05
C SER A 246 -8.78 5.85 -13.52
N THR A 247 -8.71 5.22 -12.35
CA THR A 247 -7.42 4.95 -11.69
C THR A 247 -7.17 3.49 -11.32
N SER A 248 -8.16 2.61 -11.51
CA SER A 248 -8.09 1.23 -11.01
C SER A 248 -7.55 0.20 -12.02
N ARG A 249 -7.33 0.59 -13.29
CA ARG A 249 -6.85 -0.33 -14.31
C ARG A 249 -5.34 -0.26 -14.49
N PRO A 250 -4.66 -1.42 -14.69
CA PRO A 250 -3.25 -1.43 -15.02
C PRO A 250 -2.97 -0.66 -16.31
N ARG A 251 -1.82 0.00 -16.38
CA ARG A 251 -1.38 0.65 -17.62
C ARG A 251 -1.14 -0.40 -18.70
N PRO A 252 -1.48 -0.12 -19.98
CA PRO A 252 -1.30 -1.08 -21.06
C PRO A 252 0.12 -1.66 -21.15
N GLU A 253 1.16 -0.85 -20.92
CA GLU A 253 2.56 -1.29 -20.96
C GLU A 253 2.89 -2.34 -19.89
N LEU A 254 2.25 -2.28 -18.71
CA LEU A 254 2.39 -3.28 -17.67
C LEU A 254 1.71 -4.58 -18.06
N VAL A 255 0.53 -4.49 -18.70
CA VAL A 255 -0.23 -5.68 -19.12
C VAL A 255 0.50 -6.42 -20.24
N THR A 256 1.07 -5.69 -21.19
CA THR A 256 1.86 -6.29 -22.29
C THR A 256 3.10 -7.03 -21.76
N GLY A 257 3.70 -6.55 -20.65
CA GLY A 257 4.86 -7.20 -20.00
C GLY A 257 4.52 -8.42 -19.13
N MET A 258 3.26 -8.72 -18.87
CA MET A 258 2.84 -9.87 -18.07
C MET A 258 2.99 -11.17 -18.86
N ASP A 259 3.39 -12.25 -18.17
CA ASP A 259 3.20 -13.59 -18.73
C ASP A 259 1.73 -14.02 -18.73
N LEU A 260 1.40 -15.13 -19.38
CA LEU A 260 0.02 -15.60 -19.47
C LEU A 260 -0.56 -15.98 -18.11
N GLN A 261 0.25 -16.57 -17.21
CA GLN A 261 -0.23 -16.91 -15.88
C GLN A 261 -0.64 -15.65 -15.11
N GLN A 262 0.22 -14.63 -15.09
CA GLN A 262 -0.06 -13.35 -14.44
C GLN A 262 -1.31 -12.66 -15.01
N ALA A 263 -1.48 -12.69 -16.34
CA ALA A 263 -2.64 -12.09 -16.99
C ALA A 263 -3.94 -12.81 -16.58
N PHE A 264 -3.96 -14.14 -16.59
CA PHE A 264 -5.14 -14.91 -16.19
C PHE A 264 -5.38 -14.87 -14.68
N ASP A 265 -4.35 -14.78 -13.84
CA ASP A 265 -4.51 -14.57 -12.39
C ASP A 265 -5.17 -13.21 -12.09
N LEU A 266 -4.85 -12.17 -12.88
CA LEU A 266 -5.48 -10.86 -12.74
C LEU A 266 -6.95 -10.87 -13.20
N ILE A 267 -7.29 -11.61 -14.27
CA ILE A 267 -8.67 -11.85 -14.68
C ILE A 267 -9.42 -12.62 -13.58
N ALA A 268 -8.81 -13.67 -13.02
CA ALA A 268 -9.39 -14.45 -11.94
C ALA A 268 -9.70 -13.60 -10.69
N ALA A 269 -8.81 -12.65 -10.36
CA ALA A 269 -9.01 -11.70 -9.26
C ALA A 269 -10.18 -10.73 -9.48
N SER A 270 -10.64 -10.58 -10.73
CA SER A 270 -11.78 -9.72 -11.11
C SER A 270 -13.10 -10.48 -11.20
N LEU A 271 -13.07 -11.79 -10.98
CA LEU A 271 -14.27 -12.65 -11.08
C LEU A 271 -15.27 -12.37 -9.94
N ASP A 272 -16.53 -12.18 -10.29
CA ASP A 272 -17.61 -12.22 -9.31
C ASP A 272 -17.87 -13.68 -8.90
N GLY A 273 -17.28 -14.10 -7.79
CA GLY A 273 -17.37 -15.47 -7.29
C GLY A 273 -18.81 -15.95 -7.05
N PRO A 274 -19.69 -15.19 -6.34
CA PRO A 274 -21.10 -15.50 -6.19
C PRO A 274 -21.84 -15.73 -7.53
N ALA A 275 -21.62 -14.87 -8.52
CA ALA A 275 -22.21 -15.06 -9.85
C ALA A 275 -21.65 -16.31 -10.55
N ALA A 276 -20.36 -16.56 -10.43
CA ALA A 276 -19.72 -17.76 -11.00
C ALA A 276 -20.24 -19.06 -10.37
N VAL A 277 -20.56 -19.08 -9.08
CA VAL A 277 -21.22 -20.24 -8.42
C VAL A 277 -22.57 -20.53 -9.05
N ALA A 278 -23.35 -19.51 -9.43
CA ALA A 278 -24.65 -19.69 -10.06
C ALA A 278 -24.55 -20.29 -11.48
N VAL A 279 -23.46 -20.05 -12.19
CA VAL A 279 -23.18 -20.65 -13.50
C VAL A 279 -22.79 -22.13 -13.37
N GLY A 280 -22.09 -22.49 -12.30
CA GLY A 280 -21.60 -23.84 -12.05
C GLY A 280 -20.18 -24.08 -12.62
N PRO A 281 -19.68 -25.33 -12.52
CA PRO A 281 -18.35 -25.67 -13.00
C PRO A 281 -18.28 -25.60 -14.53
N LEU A 282 -17.13 -25.12 -15.05
CA LEU A 282 -16.89 -24.98 -16.47
C LEU A 282 -15.41 -25.26 -16.81
N ALA A 283 -15.19 -26.13 -17.79
CA ALA A 283 -13.87 -26.44 -18.34
C ALA A 283 -13.68 -25.70 -19.67
N VAL A 284 -12.67 -24.81 -19.74
CA VAL A 284 -12.40 -23.98 -20.91
C VAL A 284 -10.98 -24.22 -21.42
N ASN A 285 -10.83 -24.34 -22.74
CA ASN A 285 -9.54 -24.20 -23.41
C ASN A 285 -9.50 -22.85 -24.14
N TRP A 286 -8.53 -22.01 -23.77
CA TRP A 286 -8.32 -20.71 -24.42
C TRP A 286 -7.06 -20.78 -25.29
N HIS A 287 -7.24 -20.69 -26.62
CA HIS A 287 -6.14 -20.69 -27.57
C HIS A 287 -5.71 -19.25 -27.89
N ILE A 288 -4.44 -18.95 -27.66
CA ILE A 288 -3.80 -17.68 -27.94
C ILE A 288 -3.19 -17.78 -29.34
N THR A 289 -3.89 -17.28 -30.33
CA THR A 289 -3.65 -17.59 -31.75
C THR A 289 -2.36 -17.03 -32.31
N ASP A 290 -1.90 -15.89 -31.80
CA ASP A 290 -0.64 -15.23 -32.20
C ASP A 290 0.61 -15.80 -31.49
N GLN A 291 0.43 -16.60 -30.44
CA GLN A 291 1.52 -17.25 -29.68
C GLN A 291 1.55 -18.77 -29.86
N ASP A 292 0.62 -19.34 -30.62
CA ASP A 292 0.45 -20.79 -30.86
C ASP A 292 0.44 -21.60 -29.55
N THR A 293 -0.18 -21.07 -28.51
CA THR A 293 -0.29 -21.71 -27.20
C THR A 293 -1.73 -21.77 -26.73
N ALA A 294 -1.98 -22.51 -25.66
CA ALA A 294 -3.30 -22.62 -25.05
C ALA A 294 -3.21 -22.52 -23.53
N VAL A 295 -4.27 -22.04 -22.91
CA VAL A 295 -4.44 -21.99 -21.47
C VAL A 295 -5.65 -22.83 -21.11
N ARG A 296 -5.45 -23.81 -20.21
CA ARG A 296 -6.53 -24.55 -19.57
C ARG A 296 -7.10 -23.69 -18.45
N ILE A 297 -8.41 -23.45 -18.47
CA ILE A 297 -9.13 -22.70 -17.44
C ILE A 297 -10.20 -23.59 -16.84
N GLU A 298 -10.27 -23.59 -15.51
CA GLU A 298 -11.27 -24.28 -14.73
C GLU A 298 -12.02 -23.27 -13.86
N LEU A 299 -13.34 -23.21 -14.02
CA LEU A 299 -14.25 -22.58 -13.08
C LEU A 299 -14.81 -23.64 -12.16
N SER A 300 -14.62 -23.50 -10.85
CA SER A 300 -15.21 -24.38 -9.85
C SER A 300 -15.37 -23.65 -8.52
N ASN A 301 -16.48 -23.89 -7.83
CA ASN A 301 -16.79 -23.27 -6.54
C ASN A 301 -16.65 -21.73 -6.51
N GLY A 302 -16.96 -21.07 -7.64
CA GLY A 302 -16.84 -19.60 -7.76
C GLY A 302 -15.43 -19.09 -7.91
N THR A 303 -14.45 -19.95 -8.19
CA THR A 303 -13.05 -19.59 -8.43
C THR A 303 -12.64 -19.95 -9.85
N MET A 304 -11.65 -19.22 -10.40
CA MET A 304 -11.05 -19.50 -11.69
C MET A 304 -9.58 -19.91 -11.49
N HIS A 305 -9.22 -21.05 -12.05
CA HIS A 305 -7.84 -21.54 -12.11
C HIS A 305 -7.37 -21.60 -13.55
N SER A 306 -6.15 -21.19 -13.82
CA SER A 306 -5.55 -21.20 -15.14
C SER A 306 -4.21 -21.93 -15.14
N VAL A 307 -3.92 -22.66 -16.21
CA VAL A 307 -2.64 -23.36 -16.39
C VAL A 307 -2.20 -23.18 -17.85
N PRO A 308 -1.21 -22.33 -18.14
CA PRO A 308 -0.63 -22.18 -19.47
C PRO A 308 -0.04 -23.50 -19.99
N ASP A 309 0.01 -23.65 -21.30
CA ASP A 309 0.55 -24.80 -22.03
C ASP A 309 -0.15 -26.13 -21.68
N ARG A 310 -1.41 -26.04 -21.27
CA ARG A 310 -2.28 -27.20 -20.96
C ARG A 310 -3.64 -27.03 -21.62
N THR A 311 -4.30 -28.16 -21.87
CA THR A 311 -5.68 -28.22 -22.38
C THR A 311 -6.44 -29.40 -21.77
N TYR A 312 -7.75 -29.29 -21.74
CA TYR A 312 -8.65 -30.43 -21.55
C TYR A 312 -8.79 -31.20 -22.86
N SER A 313 -8.92 -32.52 -22.80
CA SER A 313 -9.26 -33.34 -23.96
C SER A 313 -10.70 -33.10 -24.42
N THR A 314 -11.60 -32.78 -23.50
CA THR A 314 -13.01 -32.50 -23.73
C THR A 314 -13.42 -31.29 -22.90
N PRO A 315 -13.12 -30.06 -23.37
CA PRO A 315 -13.57 -28.85 -22.71
C PRO A 315 -15.08 -28.62 -22.95
N ASP A 316 -15.74 -27.90 -22.04
CA ASP A 316 -17.10 -27.42 -22.25
C ASP A 316 -17.15 -26.30 -23.27
N VAL A 317 -16.11 -25.43 -23.26
CA VAL A 317 -15.98 -24.27 -24.17
C VAL A 317 -14.55 -24.18 -24.71
N MET A 318 -14.45 -23.81 -25.99
CA MET A 318 -13.19 -23.45 -26.64
C MET A 318 -13.20 -21.98 -27.02
N VAL A 319 -12.31 -21.19 -26.47
CA VAL A 319 -12.13 -19.78 -26.82
C VAL A 319 -10.87 -19.63 -27.66
N ARG A 320 -10.93 -18.80 -28.71
CA ARG A 320 -9.81 -18.45 -29.56
C ARG A 320 -9.71 -16.92 -29.68
N GLY A 321 -8.53 -16.40 -29.52
CA GLY A 321 -8.23 -14.99 -29.69
C GLY A 321 -6.74 -14.74 -29.62
N ASP A 322 -6.30 -13.55 -29.98
CA ASP A 322 -4.92 -13.16 -29.83
C ASP A 322 -4.62 -12.64 -28.41
N ARG A 323 -3.36 -12.39 -28.13
CA ARG A 323 -2.92 -11.80 -26.86
C ARG A 323 -3.55 -10.43 -26.61
N ALA A 324 -3.79 -9.64 -27.65
CA ALA A 324 -4.37 -8.31 -27.56
C ALA A 324 -5.81 -8.34 -26.97
N ALA A 325 -6.58 -9.40 -27.24
CA ALA A 325 -7.90 -9.55 -26.63
C ALA A 325 -7.83 -9.65 -25.09
N ILE A 326 -6.85 -10.39 -24.56
CA ILE A 326 -6.61 -10.51 -23.12
C ILE A 326 -6.16 -9.16 -22.53
N GLU A 327 -5.27 -8.46 -23.24
CA GLU A 327 -4.79 -7.14 -22.82
C GLU A 327 -5.92 -6.11 -22.76
N ARG A 328 -6.85 -6.13 -23.70
CA ARG A 328 -8.06 -5.29 -23.68
C ARG A 328 -8.98 -5.60 -22.51
N MET A 329 -9.17 -6.88 -22.16
CA MET A 329 -9.93 -7.25 -20.96
C MET A 329 -9.35 -6.62 -19.72
N ILE A 330 -8.05 -6.66 -19.55
CA ILE A 330 -7.35 -6.19 -18.35
C ILE A 330 -7.23 -4.66 -18.34
N ALA A 331 -6.68 -4.07 -19.40
CA ALA A 331 -6.36 -2.64 -19.43
C ALA A 331 -7.58 -1.75 -19.72
N GLU A 332 -8.53 -2.22 -20.55
CA GLU A 332 -9.68 -1.44 -20.96
C GLU A 332 -10.98 -1.91 -20.28
N GLY A 333 -10.99 -3.13 -19.70
CA GLY A 333 -12.17 -3.77 -19.14
C GLY A 333 -13.16 -4.22 -20.20
N ALA A 334 -12.66 -4.59 -21.38
CA ALA A 334 -13.50 -5.16 -22.43
C ALA A 334 -14.15 -6.45 -21.91
N THR A 335 -15.45 -6.58 -22.11
CA THR A 335 -16.19 -7.80 -21.75
C THR A 335 -15.97 -8.88 -22.80
N ILE A 336 -16.14 -10.14 -22.42
CA ILE A 336 -16.11 -11.27 -23.37
C ILE A 336 -17.13 -11.06 -24.50
N ASP A 337 -18.34 -10.62 -24.18
CA ASP A 337 -19.38 -10.36 -25.17
C ASP A 337 -18.93 -9.31 -26.19
N ALA A 338 -18.36 -8.19 -25.73
CA ALA A 338 -17.86 -7.14 -26.63
C ALA A 338 -16.73 -7.65 -27.56
N LEU A 339 -15.86 -8.53 -27.06
CA LEU A 339 -14.77 -9.13 -27.83
C LEU A 339 -15.28 -10.23 -28.80
N LEU A 340 -16.36 -10.90 -28.48
CA LEU A 340 -17.04 -11.82 -29.40
C LEU A 340 -17.74 -11.03 -30.51
N ASP A 341 -18.44 -9.95 -30.17
CA ASP A 341 -19.17 -9.10 -31.13
C ASP A 341 -18.25 -8.44 -32.13
N ASP A 342 -17.06 -8.00 -31.76
CA ASP A 342 -16.10 -7.38 -32.64
C ASP A 342 -15.15 -8.38 -33.35
N GLY A 343 -15.28 -9.65 -33.04
CA GLY A 343 -14.50 -10.73 -33.66
C GLY A 343 -13.08 -10.91 -33.11
N SER A 344 -12.73 -10.22 -32.02
CA SER A 344 -11.45 -10.39 -31.32
C SER A 344 -11.38 -11.74 -30.58
N LEU A 345 -12.52 -12.29 -30.21
CA LEU A 345 -12.68 -13.65 -29.68
C LEU A 345 -13.64 -14.46 -30.52
N VAL A 346 -13.43 -15.77 -30.53
CA VAL A 346 -14.34 -16.76 -31.11
C VAL A 346 -14.50 -17.88 -30.05
N ALA A 347 -15.74 -18.23 -29.72
CA ALA A 347 -16.09 -19.28 -28.76
C ALA A 347 -16.88 -20.43 -29.42
#